data_6415ac478276abfb2da1d00db76e5701
#
_entry.id   6415ac478276abfb2da1d00db76e5701
#
_cell.length_a   1.000
_cell.length_b   1.000
_cell.length_c   1.000
_cell.angle_alpha   90.00
_cell.angle_beta   90.00
_cell.angle_gamma   90.00
#
_symmetry.space_group_name_H-M   'P 1'
#
loop_
_entity.id
_entity.type
_entity.pdbx_description
1 polymer ?
#
loop_
_entity_poly.entity_id
_entity_poly.type
_entity_poly.pdbx_seq_one_letter_code
_entity_poly.pdbx_strand_id
1 'polypeptide(L)'
;MNETEFNISNAELIVMRVIWSLGEARVDEISCQISPDLDWSLATVKTLLGRLVKKGMLSTEKEGRKFVYRPLMAECTAIQMMGQSLLEKVCETKQVKLLADMIALSNLTSEDVASLQEALKNKETIQETTCTCLENFNSCSCQHVS
;
A
#
# COMPACT_ATOMS: atom_id res chain seq x y z
N MET A 1 6.55 -5.39 20.81
CA MET A 1 7.45 -5.49 19.70
C MET A 1 6.95 -4.72 18.51
N ASN A 2 7.76 -3.81 18.08
CA ASN A 2 7.35 -2.93 17.00
C ASN A 2 7.54 -3.62 15.68
N GLU A 3 6.53 -4.35 15.28
CA GLU A 3 6.44 -4.62 13.88
C GLU A 3 6.33 -3.27 13.21
N THR A 4 7.30 -2.98 12.38
CA THR A 4 7.27 -1.76 11.59
C THR A 4 6.02 -1.80 10.74
N GLU A 5 5.03 -1.07 11.16
CA GLU A 5 3.82 -0.89 10.38
C GLU A 5 4.23 -0.39 8.99
N PHE A 6 3.83 -1.11 7.97
CA PHE A 6 4.07 -0.67 6.61
C PHE A 6 3.28 0.61 6.37
N ASN A 7 4.01 1.69 6.21
CA ASN A 7 3.40 3.00 6.05
C ASN A 7 4.02 3.71 4.85
N ILE A 8 3.19 3.92 3.85
CA ILE A 8 3.56 4.70 2.67
C ILE A 8 2.49 5.78 2.46
N SER A 9 2.92 7.02 2.35
CA SER A 9 2.00 8.12 2.08
C SER A 9 1.56 8.10 0.62
N ASN A 10 0.45 8.78 0.33
CA ASN A 10 -0.02 8.92 -1.06
C ASN A 10 1.04 9.55 -1.95
N ALA A 11 1.73 10.58 -1.46
CA ALA A 11 2.80 11.24 -2.21
C ALA A 11 3.98 10.29 -2.48
N GLU A 12 4.38 9.54 -1.48
CA GLU A 12 5.44 8.54 -1.63
C GLU A 12 5.06 7.45 -2.62
N LEU A 13 3.80 7.03 -2.60
CA LEU A 13 3.29 6.02 -3.52
C LEU A 13 3.32 6.51 -4.98
N ILE A 14 3.00 7.78 -5.20
CA ILE A 14 3.08 8.38 -6.54
C ILE A 14 4.51 8.27 -7.08
N VAL A 15 5.49 8.60 -6.27
CA VAL A 15 6.90 8.49 -6.64
C VAL A 15 7.28 7.04 -6.92
N MET A 16 6.88 6.12 -6.04
CA MET A 16 7.18 4.69 -6.23
C MET A 16 6.57 4.14 -7.51
N ARG A 17 5.35 4.55 -7.84
CA ARG A 17 4.68 4.09 -9.08
C ARG A 17 5.46 4.49 -10.33
N VAL A 18 6.04 5.67 -10.33
CA VAL A 18 6.90 6.12 -11.43
C VAL A 18 8.15 5.24 -11.51
N ILE A 19 8.80 5.01 -10.37
CA ILE A 19 10.03 4.20 -10.34
C ILE A 19 9.76 2.75 -10.74
N TRP A 20 8.69 2.15 -10.26
CA TRP A 20 8.30 0.79 -10.68
C TRP A 20 8.06 0.73 -12.19
N SER A 21 7.44 1.76 -12.76
CA SER A 21 7.16 1.81 -14.20
C SER A 21 8.44 1.93 -15.03
N LEU A 22 9.41 2.68 -14.55
CA LEU A 22 10.68 2.92 -15.25
C LEU A 22 11.74 1.86 -14.96
N GLY A 23 11.60 1.14 -13.83
CA GLY A 23 12.60 0.17 -13.35
C GLY A 23 13.69 0.82 -12.51
N GLU A 24 14.23 1.91 -12.95
CA GLU A 24 15.16 2.78 -12.22
C GLU A 24 15.00 4.19 -12.76
N ALA A 25 15.32 5.20 -11.96
CA ALA A 25 15.11 6.57 -12.42
C ALA A 25 15.97 7.57 -11.65
N ARG A 26 16.23 8.68 -12.32
CA ARG A 26 16.85 9.88 -11.75
C ARG A 26 15.75 10.86 -11.36
N VAL A 27 16.11 11.84 -10.53
CA VAL A 27 15.15 12.83 -10.02
C VAL A 27 14.43 13.56 -11.16
N ASP A 28 15.16 13.98 -12.18
CA ASP A 28 14.58 14.70 -13.31
C ASP A 28 13.61 13.82 -14.12
N GLU A 29 13.94 12.56 -14.28
CA GLU A 29 13.05 11.59 -14.97
C GLU A 29 11.76 11.38 -14.19
N ILE A 30 11.86 11.25 -12.87
CA ILE A 30 10.71 11.10 -11.98
C ILE A 30 9.83 12.35 -12.06
N SER A 31 10.45 13.50 -11.95
CA SER A 31 9.76 14.80 -11.99
C SER A 31 8.98 15.00 -13.28
N CYS A 32 9.54 14.54 -14.41
CA CYS A 32 8.87 14.63 -15.71
C CYS A 32 7.61 13.77 -15.83
N GLN A 33 7.56 12.67 -15.06
CA GLN A 33 6.44 11.73 -15.11
C GLN A 33 5.32 12.08 -14.13
N ILE A 34 5.61 12.95 -13.17
CA ILE A 34 4.60 13.37 -12.19
C ILE A 34 3.66 14.37 -12.84
N SER A 35 2.36 14.19 -12.58
CA SER A 35 1.33 15.04 -13.15
C SER A 35 1.59 16.53 -12.83
N PRO A 36 1.49 17.42 -13.83
CA PRO A 36 1.61 18.86 -13.60
C PRO A 36 0.60 19.41 -12.60
N ASP A 37 -0.55 18.73 -12.44
CA ASP A 37 -1.60 19.14 -11.51
C ASP A 37 -1.14 19.11 -10.06
N LEU A 38 -0.13 18.31 -9.75
CA LEU A 38 0.43 18.24 -8.40
C LEU A 38 1.35 19.41 -8.08
N ASP A 39 1.90 20.06 -9.10
CA ASP A 39 2.76 21.23 -8.97
C ASP A 39 3.91 21.04 -7.96
N TRP A 40 4.54 19.87 -8.00
CA TRP A 40 5.65 19.57 -7.10
C TRP A 40 6.97 20.13 -7.61
N SER A 41 7.71 20.78 -6.72
CA SER A 41 9.08 21.20 -7.00
C SER A 41 10.04 20.00 -6.98
N LEU A 42 11.21 20.17 -7.57
CA LEU A 42 12.29 19.18 -7.46
C LEU A 42 12.67 18.91 -6.01
N ALA A 43 12.62 19.93 -5.16
CA ALA A 43 12.89 19.78 -3.73
C ALA A 43 11.89 18.84 -3.07
N THR A 44 10.61 18.94 -3.43
CA THR A 44 9.55 18.04 -2.94
C THR A 44 9.84 16.60 -3.35
N VAL A 45 10.16 16.39 -4.63
CA VAL A 45 10.48 15.04 -5.13
C VAL A 45 11.69 14.46 -4.40
N LYS A 46 12.73 15.25 -4.23
CA LYS A 46 13.95 14.83 -3.50
C LYS A 46 13.66 14.46 -2.05
N THR A 47 12.79 15.21 -1.39
CA THR A 47 12.39 14.93 -0.01
C THR A 47 11.67 13.59 0.08
N LEU A 48 10.74 13.32 -0.85
CA LEU A 48 10.01 12.06 -0.90
C LEU A 48 10.95 10.88 -1.20
N LEU A 49 11.89 11.06 -2.12
CA LEU A 49 12.91 10.04 -2.41
C LEU A 49 13.77 9.74 -1.19
N GLY A 50 14.19 10.75 -0.46
CA GLY A 50 14.95 10.57 0.77
C GLY A 50 14.18 9.79 1.82
N ARG A 51 12.90 10.04 1.97
CA ARG A 51 12.03 9.28 2.88
C ARG A 51 11.92 7.81 2.48
N LEU A 52 11.77 7.56 1.18
CA LEU A 52 11.64 6.19 0.65
C LEU A 52 12.95 5.41 0.82
N VAL A 53 14.09 6.05 0.63
CA VAL A 53 15.38 5.43 0.90
C VAL A 53 15.49 5.08 2.38
N LYS A 54 15.11 6.00 3.26
CA LYS A 54 15.16 5.80 4.71
C LYS A 54 14.24 4.67 5.17
N LYS A 55 13.10 4.49 4.50
CA LYS A 55 12.15 3.40 4.77
C LYS A 55 12.60 2.05 4.21
N GLY A 56 13.68 2.02 3.43
CA GLY A 56 14.17 0.79 2.82
C GLY A 56 13.42 0.37 1.57
N MET A 57 12.64 1.24 0.98
CA MET A 57 11.88 0.94 -0.24
C MET A 57 12.66 1.23 -1.52
N LEU A 58 13.65 2.12 -1.44
CA LEU A 58 14.51 2.49 -2.55
C LEU A 58 15.98 2.37 -2.16
N SER A 59 16.80 1.97 -3.10
CA SER A 59 18.25 2.18 -3.03
C SER A 59 18.61 3.40 -3.88
N THR A 60 19.70 4.05 -3.53
CA THR A 60 20.23 5.15 -4.29
C THR A 60 21.71 4.95 -4.51
N GLU A 61 22.17 5.28 -5.70
CA GLU A 61 23.57 5.17 -6.08
C GLU A 61 23.93 6.38 -6.94
N LYS A 62 25.09 6.93 -6.67
CA LYS A 62 25.57 8.07 -7.44
C LYS A 62 26.24 7.58 -8.72
N GLU A 63 25.69 8.00 -9.87
CA GLU A 63 26.27 7.75 -11.18
C GLU A 63 26.65 9.10 -11.81
N GLY A 64 27.97 9.39 -11.85
CA GLY A 64 28.43 10.70 -12.29
C GLY A 64 28.03 11.79 -11.31
N ARG A 65 27.30 12.79 -11.80
CA ARG A 65 26.78 13.90 -10.98
C ARG A 65 25.35 13.69 -10.51
N LYS A 66 24.71 12.60 -10.91
CA LYS A 66 23.32 12.33 -10.62
C LYS A 66 23.16 11.08 -9.77
N PHE A 67 22.08 11.04 -9.01
CA PHE A 67 21.69 9.86 -8.24
C PHE A 67 20.65 9.08 -9.02
N VAL A 68 20.81 7.76 -9.04
CA VAL A 68 19.84 6.82 -9.61
C VAL A 68 19.15 6.12 -8.46
N TYR A 69 17.84 6.01 -8.55
CA TYR A 69 17.00 5.35 -7.55
C TYR A 69 16.44 4.06 -8.13
N ARG A 70 16.54 2.98 -7.37
CA ARG A 70 16.04 1.66 -7.77
C ARG A 70 15.12 1.12 -6.68
N PRO A 71 14.02 0.45 -7.07
CA PRO A 71 13.13 -0.13 -6.06
C PRO A 71 13.81 -1.32 -5.39
N LEU A 72 13.72 -1.37 -4.06
CA LEU A 72 14.13 -2.52 -3.26
C LEU A 72 12.96 -3.46 -2.99
N MET A 73 11.75 -3.00 -3.26
CA MET A 73 10.53 -3.74 -3.05
C MET A 73 9.73 -3.74 -4.35
N ALA A 74 9.25 -4.91 -4.77
CA ALA A 74 8.40 -5.02 -5.94
C ALA A 74 7.02 -4.39 -5.67
N GLU A 75 6.40 -3.87 -6.71
CA GLU A 75 5.08 -3.26 -6.62
C GLU A 75 4.03 -4.21 -6.02
N CYS A 76 4.02 -5.46 -6.49
CA CYS A 76 3.06 -6.45 -5.98
C CYS A 76 3.23 -6.69 -4.47
N THR A 77 4.46 -6.69 -3.98
CA THR A 77 4.75 -6.84 -2.55
C THR A 77 4.23 -5.63 -1.76
N ALA A 78 4.46 -4.43 -2.29
CA ALA A 78 3.97 -3.20 -1.65
C ALA A 78 2.45 -3.17 -1.58
N ILE A 79 1.77 -3.55 -2.65
CA ILE A 79 0.30 -3.62 -2.71
C ILE A 79 -0.23 -4.62 -1.67
N GLN A 80 0.40 -5.79 -1.58
CA GLN A 80 0.04 -6.80 -0.59
C GLN A 80 0.18 -6.26 0.84
N MET A 81 1.27 -5.58 1.12
CA MET A 81 1.52 -5.00 2.45
C MET A 81 0.55 -3.87 2.77
N MET A 82 0.16 -3.08 1.77
CA MET A 82 -0.87 -2.04 1.93
C MET A 82 -2.21 -2.67 2.32
N GLY A 83 -2.59 -3.73 1.64
CA GLY A 83 -3.83 -4.47 1.94
C GLY A 83 -3.81 -5.05 3.34
N GLN A 84 -2.72 -5.71 3.72
CA GLN A 84 -2.55 -6.28 5.05
C GLN A 84 -2.62 -5.20 6.13
N SER A 85 -1.94 -4.08 5.92
CA SER A 85 -1.95 -2.95 6.85
C SER A 85 -3.37 -2.39 7.04
N LEU A 86 -4.15 -2.30 5.95
CA LEU A 86 -5.54 -1.87 6.03
C LEU A 86 -6.39 -2.83 6.86
N LEU A 87 -6.26 -4.13 6.61
CA LEU A 87 -7.01 -5.14 7.37
C LEU A 87 -6.69 -5.10 8.86
N GLU A 88 -5.43 -4.88 9.20
CA GLU A 88 -4.99 -4.80 10.60
C GLU A 88 -5.60 -3.60 11.35
N LYS A 89 -5.99 -2.56 10.62
CA LYS A 89 -6.61 -1.36 11.19
C LYS A 89 -8.12 -1.50 11.38
N VAL A 90 -8.71 -2.54 10.82
CA VAL A 90 -10.15 -2.76 10.83
C VAL A 90 -10.46 -3.93 11.75
N CYS A 91 -11.45 -3.74 12.63
CA CYS A 91 -11.90 -4.80 13.50
C CYS A 91 -12.25 -6.05 12.70
N GLU A 92 -11.83 -7.20 13.18
CA GLU A 92 -12.01 -8.48 12.52
C GLU A 92 -13.48 -8.72 12.12
N THR A 93 -14.41 -8.28 12.96
CA THR A 93 -15.85 -8.43 12.69
C THR A 93 -16.34 -7.57 11.52
N LYS A 94 -15.57 -6.55 11.13
CA LYS A 94 -15.94 -5.61 10.07
C LYS A 94 -15.20 -5.88 8.76
N GLN A 95 -14.25 -6.80 8.76
CA GLN A 95 -13.42 -7.06 7.58
C GLN A 95 -14.23 -7.60 6.41
N VAL A 96 -15.23 -8.43 6.66
CA VAL A 96 -16.06 -9.01 5.59
C VAL A 96 -16.80 -7.92 4.82
N LYS A 97 -17.36 -6.94 5.53
CA LYS A 97 -18.03 -5.82 4.86
C LYS A 97 -17.06 -4.96 4.07
N LEU A 98 -15.90 -4.69 4.63
CA LEU A 98 -14.85 -3.96 3.92
C LEU A 98 -14.47 -4.68 2.61
N LEU A 99 -14.25 -5.99 2.67
CA LEU A 99 -13.89 -6.77 1.50
C LEU A 99 -15.01 -6.76 0.45
N ALA A 100 -16.25 -6.90 0.87
CA ALA A 100 -17.40 -6.85 -0.03
C ALA A 100 -17.52 -5.48 -0.70
N ASP A 101 -17.34 -4.41 0.06
CA ASP A 101 -17.37 -3.05 -0.47
C ASP A 101 -16.21 -2.82 -1.46
N MET A 102 -15.03 -3.32 -1.17
CA MET A 102 -13.87 -3.22 -2.06
C MET A 102 -14.12 -3.95 -3.38
N ILE A 103 -14.72 -5.11 -3.32
CA ILE A 103 -15.11 -5.87 -4.53
C ILE A 103 -16.10 -5.05 -5.36
N ALA A 104 -17.11 -4.50 -4.71
CA ALA A 104 -18.15 -3.71 -5.39
C ALA A 104 -17.58 -2.45 -6.06
N LEU A 105 -16.57 -1.84 -5.43
CA LEU A 105 -15.92 -0.62 -5.95
C LEU A 105 -14.87 -0.91 -7.02
N SER A 106 -14.39 -2.14 -7.11
CA SER A 106 -13.33 -2.53 -8.03
C SER A 106 -13.86 -2.72 -9.45
N ASN A 107 -13.02 -2.39 -10.43
CA ASN A 107 -13.32 -2.67 -11.82
C ASN A 107 -12.78 -4.06 -12.16
N LEU A 108 -13.66 -5.03 -12.29
CA LEU A 108 -13.31 -6.44 -12.47
C LEU A 108 -13.89 -6.99 -13.78
N THR A 109 -13.08 -7.79 -14.47
CA THR A 109 -13.55 -8.58 -15.61
C THR A 109 -14.20 -9.85 -15.10
N SER A 110 -14.85 -10.59 -16.01
CA SER A 110 -15.42 -11.91 -15.68
C SER A 110 -14.36 -12.89 -15.22
N GLU A 111 -13.15 -12.83 -15.78
CA GLU A 111 -12.01 -13.65 -15.35
C GLU A 111 -11.55 -13.28 -13.96
N ASP A 112 -11.52 -11.98 -13.66
CA ASP A 112 -11.15 -11.51 -12.32
C ASP A 112 -12.14 -12.00 -11.26
N VAL A 113 -13.44 -11.95 -11.58
CA VAL A 113 -14.48 -12.47 -10.68
C VAL A 113 -14.27 -13.96 -10.45
N ALA A 114 -14.00 -14.73 -11.51
CA ALA A 114 -13.74 -16.16 -11.38
C ALA A 114 -12.52 -16.45 -10.51
N SER A 115 -11.45 -15.65 -10.66
CA SER A 115 -10.24 -15.76 -9.83
C SER A 115 -10.55 -15.52 -8.36
N LEU A 116 -11.36 -14.52 -8.07
CA LEU A 116 -11.77 -14.21 -6.69
C LEU A 116 -12.65 -15.32 -6.11
N GLN A 117 -13.56 -15.88 -6.92
CA GLN A 117 -14.39 -17.00 -6.51
C GLN A 117 -13.54 -18.22 -6.17
N GLU A 118 -12.49 -18.48 -6.95
CA GLU A 118 -11.54 -19.57 -6.67
C GLU A 118 -10.76 -19.31 -5.39
N ALA A 119 -10.32 -18.07 -5.18
CA ALA A 119 -9.63 -17.68 -3.95
C ALA A 119 -10.52 -17.89 -2.72
N LEU A 120 -11.80 -17.54 -2.83
CA LEU A 120 -12.77 -17.76 -1.75
C LEU A 120 -12.99 -19.25 -1.47
N LYS A 121 -13.03 -20.05 -2.52
CA LYS A 121 -13.20 -21.50 -2.43
C LYS A 121 -12.06 -22.18 -1.67
N ASN A 122 -10.84 -21.68 -1.87
CA ASN A 122 -9.65 -22.22 -1.25
C ASN A 122 -9.35 -21.59 0.11
N LYS A 123 -10.15 -20.62 0.53
CA LYS A 123 -9.95 -19.90 1.78
C LYS A 123 -10.24 -20.80 2.97
N GLU A 124 -9.28 -20.93 3.86
CA GLU A 124 -9.50 -21.56 5.16
C GLU A 124 -10.38 -20.64 6.01
N THR A 125 -11.43 -21.19 6.56
CA THR A 125 -12.38 -20.43 7.37
C THR A 125 -12.15 -20.65 8.85
N ILE A 126 -12.53 -19.66 9.65
CA ILE A 126 -12.55 -19.76 11.10
C ILE A 126 -14.01 -19.81 11.55
N GLN A 127 -14.25 -20.28 12.76
CA GLN A 127 -15.63 -20.44 13.23
C GLN A 127 -16.26 -19.12 13.62
N GLU A 128 -15.52 -18.25 14.29
CA GLU A 128 -16.03 -16.97 14.77
C GLU A 128 -14.98 -15.90 14.66
N THR A 129 -15.40 -14.69 14.28
CA THR A 129 -14.57 -13.50 14.36
C THR A 129 -14.77 -12.85 15.71
N THR A 130 -13.72 -12.24 16.25
CA THR A 130 -13.79 -11.56 17.53
C THR A 130 -13.51 -10.07 17.34
N CYS A 131 -14.16 -9.26 18.18
CA CYS A 131 -13.90 -7.83 18.18
C CYS A 131 -12.53 -7.56 18.83
N THR A 132 -11.67 -6.88 18.10
CA THR A 132 -10.33 -6.50 18.58
C THR A 132 -10.24 -5.02 18.98
N CYS A 133 -11.35 -4.30 18.86
CA CYS A 133 -11.37 -2.86 19.12
C CYS A 133 -11.02 -2.50 20.56
N LEU A 134 -11.52 -3.26 21.53
CA LEU A 134 -11.36 -2.95 22.95
C LEU A 134 -9.94 -3.16 23.44
N GLU A 135 -9.12 -3.90 22.72
CA GLU A 135 -7.72 -4.06 23.09
C GLU A 135 -6.92 -2.77 22.88
N ASN A 136 -7.36 -1.95 21.96
CA ASN A 136 -6.65 -0.75 21.53
C ASN A 136 -7.40 0.54 21.85
N PHE A 137 -8.71 0.47 22.08
CA PHE A 137 -9.57 1.65 22.23
C PHE A 137 -10.51 1.47 23.41
N ASN A 138 -10.80 2.56 24.11
CA ASN A 138 -11.73 2.57 25.21
C ASN A 138 -13.20 2.45 24.78
N SER A 139 -13.46 2.63 23.51
CA SER A 139 -14.82 2.50 22.97
C SER A 139 -14.79 1.89 21.57
N CYS A 140 -15.84 1.21 21.23
CA CYS A 140 -15.96 0.50 20.00
C CYS A 140 -17.39 0.60 19.50
N SER A 141 -17.56 0.78 18.18
CA SER A 141 -18.87 0.83 17.55
C SER A 141 -19.38 -0.56 17.13
N CYS A 142 -18.61 -1.60 17.40
CA CYS A 142 -19.04 -2.96 17.10
C CYS A 142 -20.20 -3.36 18.01
N GLN A 143 -21.19 -4.01 17.43
CA GLN A 143 -22.23 -4.63 18.24
C GLN A 143 -21.68 -5.93 18.80
N HIS A 144 -21.38 -5.92 20.07
CA HIS A 144 -20.97 -7.12 20.78
C HIS A 144 -22.23 -7.92 21.08
N VAL A 145 -22.48 -8.91 20.25
CA VAL A 145 -23.52 -9.86 20.53
C VAL A 145 -22.91 -10.98 21.35
N SER A 146 -23.35 -11.06 22.57
CA SER A 146 -22.96 -12.14 23.45
C SER A 146 -23.58 -13.46 23.00
#